data_380ae77b2a4a9013a4f0bafd7ea9e7af
#
_entry.id   380ae77b2a4a9013a4f0bafd7ea9e7af
#
_cell.length_a   1.000
_cell.length_b   1.000
_cell.length_c   1.000
_cell.angle_alpha   90.00
_cell.angle_beta   90.00
_cell.angle_gamma   90.00
#
_symmetry.space_group_name_H-M   'P 1'
#
loop_
_entity.id
_entity.type
_entity.pdbx_description
1 polymer ?
#
loop_
_entity_poly.entity_id
_entity_poly.type
_entity_poly.pdbx_seq_one_letter_code
_entity_poly.pdbx_strand_id
1 'polypeptide(L)'
;MPDFIMSYLDSRAALTPGSAGSQFWALIYVLIIFAGVAVAVICMNWIERKALAHFQVRLGPMRVGPHGLLQPIADALKLMLKEDIIPAEADQFVFWIAPLIGLLAAFTVYTVIPFGPTQAVSDMNIGILFMLGVSSLGVLGIVVAGWASNSHYPLIGALRSSAQMVSYEVAMGLAVISAILMTSLNAGGTGTLSMIGIVQAQQQQGVWFIFKFFPLGFIAFAIFAIAMVAETNRAPFDLAEAESELTAGFHTEYSGLRWSLFMLAEYAAMIAVSSIAVTLWLGGWMRPFPNLLQAPAWEFIFSLFPGLTFAGLAAIAFIGAARMPAHSFFKIQRSGLAVFAALLGFIALLLLLIAVAGRSADMSVAARFRDGIDHVYWFVLKVAVFMYLFIWYRATWPRYRFDQLMKIGWKVMLPISLGVLVVTAIVGVIVK
;
A
#
# COMPACT_ATOMS: atom_id res chain seq x y z
N MET A 1 -9.89 27.05 22.75
CA MET A 1 -9.77 25.77 22.02
C MET A 1 -8.62 25.76 20.99
N PRO A 2 -8.42 26.77 20.13
CA PRO A 2 -7.28 26.80 19.20
C PRO A 2 -5.92 26.73 19.90
N ASP A 3 -5.75 27.47 20.98
CA ASP A 3 -4.48 27.55 21.72
C ASP A 3 -4.10 26.21 22.40
N PHE A 4 -5.08 25.43 22.86
CA PHE A 4 -4.86 24.12 23.44
C PHE A 4 -4.36 23.13 22.36
N ILE A 5 -4.94 23.15 21.17
CA ILE A 5 -4.51 22.28 20.05
C ILE A 5 -3.13 22.69 19.54
N MET A 6 -2.83 24.00 19.51
CA MET A 6 -1.50 24.51 19.12
C MET A 6 -0.44 24.14 20.16
N SER A 7 -0.70 24.36 21.45
CA SER A 7 0.21 23.96 22.51
C SER A 7 0.43 22.44 22.51
N TYR A 8 -0.59 21.67 22.15
CA TYR A 8 -0.52 20.22 22.02
C TYR A 8 0.36 19.78 20.84
N LEU A 9 0.23 20.41 19.67
CA LEU A 9 1.06 20.13 18.50
C LEU A 9 2.51 20.57 18.70
N ASP A 10 2.71 21.68 19.38
CA ASP A 10 4.04 22.21 19.73
C ASP A 10 4.70 21.39 20.84
N SER A 11 3.93 20.90 21.83
CA SER A 11 4.44 20.01 22.87
C SER A 11 4.93 18.67 22.31
N ARG A 12 4.31 18.21 21.21
CA ARG A 12 4.73 17.00 20.51
C ARG A 12 6.04 17.19 19.75
N ALA A 13 6.24 18.34 19.12
CA ALA A 13 7.51 18.70 18.47
C ALA A 13 8.65 18.90 19.47
N ALA A 14 8.32 19.25 20.72
CA ALA A 14 9.26 19.47 21.82
C ALA A 14 9.58 18.20 22.64
N LEU A 15 8.90 17.06 22.39
CA LEU A 15 9.16 15.82 23.10
C LEU A 15 10.55 15.27 22.72
N THR A 16 11.42 15.16 23.72
CA THR A 16 12.73 14.52 23.53
C THR A 16 12.54 13.05 23.14
N PRO A 17 13.27 12.55 22.13
CA PRO A 17 13.23 11.14 21.75
C PRO A 17 13.52 10.25 22.98
N GLY A 18 12.65 9.26 23.23
CA GLY A 18 12.77 8.35 24.37
C GLY A 18 12.02 8.77 25.65
N SER A 19 11.39 9.96 25.69
CA SER A 19 10.49 10.31 26.80
C SER A 19 9.23 9.43 26.79
N ALA A 20 8.65 9.16 27.99
CA ALA A 20 7.40 8.39 28.09
C ALA A 20 6.26 8.97 27.24
N GLY A 21 6.20 10.31 27.13
CA GLY A 21 5.25 10.99 26.27
C GLY A 21 5.47 10.70 24.79
N SER A 22 6.71 10.68 24.29
CA SER A 22 7.02 10.36 22.89
C SER A 22 6.69 8.90 22.55
N GLN A 23 6.96 7.97 23.46
CA GLN A 23 6.63 6.55 23.31
C GLN A 23 5.11 6.32 23.26
N PHE A 24 4.35 6.99 24.12
CA PHE A 24 2.89 6.91 24.10
C PHE A 24 2.29 7.38 22.76
N TRP A 25 2.79 8.50 22.24
CA TRP A 25 2.34 9.00 20.94
C TRP A 25 2.75 8.11 19.76
N ALA A 26 3.96 7.55 19.80
CA ALA A 26 4.40 6.57 18.81
C ALA A 26 3.48 5.35 18.80
N LEU A 27 3.09 4.84 19.97
CA LEU A 27 2.13 3.73 20.09
C LEU A 27 0.77 4.09 19.48
N ILE A 28 0.23 5.27 19.76
CA ILE A 28 -1.03 5.73 19.16
C ILE A 28 -0.92 5.78 17.64
N TYR A 29 0.19 6.30 17.09
CA TYR A 29 0.41 6.33 15.65
C TYR A 29 0.47 4.93 15.03
N VAL A 30 1.18 4.01 15.65
CA VAL A 30 1.23 2.61 15.22
C VAL A 30 -0.16 2.01 15.18
N LEU A 31 -0.98 2.24 16.22
CA LEU A 31 -2.36 1.74 16.29
C LEU A 31 -3.25 2.37 15.21
N ILE A 32 -3.12 3.67 14.94
CA ILE A 32 -3.86 4.35 13.87
C ILE A 32 -3.48 3.79 12.51
N ILE A 33 -2.18 3.60 12.25
CA ILE A 33 -1.70 3.03 10.98
C ILE A 33 -2.19 1.59 10.83
N PHE A 34 -2.07 0.76 11.88
CA PHE A 34 -2.54 -0.61 11.87
C PHE A 34 -4.05 -0.68 11.55
N ALA A 35 -4.86 0.14 12.24
CA ALA A 35 -6.30 0.22 11.99
C ALA A 35 -6.58 0.72 10.56
N GLY A 36 -5.85 1.73 10.09
CA GLY A 36 -5.98 2.27 8.73
C GLY A 36 -5.66 1.23 7.66
N VAL A 37 -4.57 0.48 7.82
CA VAL A 37 -4.20 -0.61 6.92
C VAL A 37 -5.24 -1.74 6.94
N ALA A 38 -5.73 -2.14 8.13
CA ALA A 38 -6.78 -3.15 8.25
C ALA A 38 -8.07 -2.72 7.52
N VAL A 39 -8.49 -1.46 7.68
CA VAL A 39 -9.63 -0.90 6.95
C VAL A 39 -9.36 -0.87 5.43
N ALA A 40 -8.15 -0.49 5.01
CA ALA A 40 -7.77 -0.49 3.60
C ALA A 40 -7.83 -1.90 3.00
N VAL A 41 -7.39 -2.94 3.73
CA VAL A 41 -7.50 -4.35 3.32
C VAL A 41 -8.96 -4.78 3.18
N ILE A 42 -9.83 -4.41 4.12
CA ILE A 42 -11.28 -4.67 4.05
C ILE A 42 -11.88 -4.03 2.78
N CYS A 43 -11.58 -2.75 2.56
CA CYS A 43 -12.05 -2.03 1.37
C CYS A 43 -11.49 -2.66 0.08
N MET A 44 -10.21 -3.03 0.07
CA MET A 44 -9.56 -3.63 -1.10
C MET A 44 -10.18 -4.98 -1.46
N ASN A 45 -10.46 -5.84 -0.49
CA ASN A 45 -11.11 -7.13 -0.73
C ASN A 45 -12.51 -6.93 -1.36
N TRP A 46 -13.26 -5.93 -0.90
CA TRP A 46 -14.56 -5.60 -1.50
C TRP A 46 -14.42 -5.07 -2.93
N ILE A 47 -13.49 -4.13 -3.16
CA ILE A 47 -13.22 -3.54 -4.50
C ILE A 47 -12.76 -4.63 -5.46
N GLU A 48 -11.85 -5.50 -5.05
CA GLU A 48 -11.33 -6.59 -5.89
C GLU A 48 -12.45 -7.53 -6.34
N ARG A 49 -13.31 -8.00 -5.42
CA ARG A 49 -14.45 -8.85 -5.77
C ARG A 49 -15.45 -8.17 -6.69
N LYS A 50 -15.67 -6.87 -6.54
CA LYS A 50 -16.55 -6.08 -7.42
C LYS A 50 -15.93 -5.90 -8.79
N ALA A 51 -14.67 -5.46 -8.86
CA ALA A 51 -13.97 -5.23 -10.11
C ALA A 51 -13.84 -6.52 -10.93
N LEU A 52 -13.39 -7.62 -10.32
CA LEU A 52 -13.31 -8.93 -10.98
C LEU A 52 -14.67 -9.39 -11.51
N ALA A 53 -15.76 -9.18 -10.75
CA ALA A 53 -17.10 -9.52 -11.22
C ALA A 53 -17.50 -8.72 -12.46
N HIS A 54 -17.17 -7.41 -12.51
CA HIS A 54 -17.43 -6.59 -13.70
C HIS A 54 -16.61 -7.04 -14.91
N PHE A 55 -15.33 -7.38 -14.74
CA PHE A 55 -14.52 -7.95 -15.82
C PHE A 55 -15.09 -9.26 -16.35
N GLN A 56 -15.70 -10.06 -15.48
CA GLN A 56 -16.33 -11.34 -15.82
C GLN A 56 -17.82 -11.20 -16.24
N VAL A 57 -18.33 -9.98 -16.42
CA VAL A 57 -19.73 -9.68 -16.78
C VAL A 57 -20.74 -10.34 -15.82
N ARG A 58 -20.43 -10.36 -14.50
CA ARG A 58 -21.31 -10.88 -13.45
C ARG A 58 -21.44 -9.91 -12.28
N LEU A 59 -22.45 -10.12 -11.44
CA LEU A 59 -22.63 -9.34 -10.23
C LEU A 59 -21.69 -9.82 -9.12
N GLY A 60 -20.96 -8.88 -8.50
CA GLY A 60 -20.18 -9.12 -7.28
C GLY A 60 -21.08 -9.22 -6.04
N PRO A 61 -20.48 -9.20 -4.81
CA PRO A 61 -21.22 -9.24 -3.57
C PRO A 61 -22.28 -8.13 -3.49
N MET A 62 -23.56 -8.48 -3.21
CA MET A 62 -24.67 -7.53 -3.20
C MET A 62 -25.56 -7.64 -1.95
N ARG A 63 -25.48 -8.75 -1.19
CA ARG A 63 -26.49 -9.05 -0.18
C ARG A 63 -26.17 -8.55 1.22
N VAL A 64 -24.89 -8.61 1.65
CA VAL A 64 -24.49 -8.26 3.01
C VAL A 64 -24.18 -6.78 3.09
N GLY A 65 -25.06 -6.00 3.67
CA GLY A 65 -24.98 -4.55 3.72
C GLY A 65 -25.27 -3.85 2.37
N PRO A 66 -25.15 -2.53 2.31
CA PRO A 66 -25.37 -1.76 1.08
C PRO A 66 -24.37 -2.19 0.01
N HIS A 67 -24.87 -2.69 -1.13
CA HIS A 67 -24.02 -3.20 -2.23
C HIS A 67 -22.94 -4.23 -1.81
N GLY A 68 -23.16 -4.99 -0.73
CA GLY A 68 -22.19 -5.96 -0.24
C GLY A 68 -20.98 -5.36 0.48
N LEU A 69 -21.06 -4.11 0.95
CA LEU A 69 -19.97 -3.42 1.64
C LEU A 69 -19.51 -4.14 2.92
N LEU A 70 -20.46 -4.77 3.62
CA LEU A 70 -20.17 -5.51 4.85
C LEU A 70 -19.74 -6.97 4.62
N GLN A 71 -19.65 -7.40 3.35
CA GLN A 71 -19.25 -8.77 3.02
C GLN A 71 -17.85 -9.15 3.55
N PRO A 72 -16.81 -8.33 3.43
CA PRO A 72 -15.50 -8.68 3.97
C PRO A 72 -15.50 -8.81 5.50
N ILE A 73 -16.33 -8.02 6.20
CA ILE A 73 -16.47 -8.12 7.66
C ILE A 73 -17.15 -9.44 8.02
N ALA A 74 -18.20 -9.83 7.29
CA ALA A 74 -18.87 -11.12 7.48
C ALA A 74 -17.92 -12.29 7.19
N ASP A 75 -17.06 -12.16 6.18
CA ASP A 75 -16.05 -13.17 5.85
C ASP A 75 -14.98 -13.28 6.94
N ALA A 76 -14.54 -12.16 7.51
CA ALA A 76 -13.60 -12.14 8.63
C ALA A 76 -14.20 -12.80 9.87
N LEU A 77 -15.43 -12.46 10.24
CA LEU A 77 -16.13 -13.08 11.37
C LEU A 77 -16.33 -14.59 11.14
N LYS A 78 -16.69 -14.99 9.93
CA LYS A 78 -16.81 -16.41 9.58
C LYS A 78 -15.48 -17.15 9.78
N LEU A 79 -14.36 -16.58 9.35
CA LEU A 79 -13.03 -17.20 9.50
C LEU A 79 -12.57 -17.26 10.96
N MET A 80 -12.94 -16.26 11.78
CA MET A 80 -12.66 -16.26 13.22
C MET A 80 -13.43 -17.34 13.99
N LEU A 81 -14.68 -17.62 13.56
CA LEU A 81 -15.54 -18.60 14.20
C LEU A 81 -15.40 -20.01 13.61
N LYS A 82 -14.68 -20.15 12.49
CA LYS A 82 -14.46 -21.43 11.84
C LYS A 82 -13.51 -22.29 12.67
N GLU A 83 -13.80 -23.58 12.73
CA GLU A 83 -12.92 -24.57 13.36
C GLU A 83 -11.51 -24.53 12.76
N ASP A 84 -10.52 -24.49 13.64
CA ASP A 84 -9.11 -24.44 13.28
C ASP A 84 -8.52 -25.83 13.33
N ILE A 85 -8.26 -26.42 12.17
CA ILE A 85 -7.78 -27.79 12.03
C ILE A 85 -6.25 -27.74 11.89
N ILE A 86 -5.56 -28.52 12.72
CA ILE A 86 -4.11 -28.72 12.64
C ILE A 86 -3.87 -30.18 12.24
N PRO A 87 -3.06 -30.46 11.21
CA PRO A 87 -2.67 -31.81 10.87
C PRO A 87 -1.98 -32.50 12.05
N ALA A 88 -2.25 -33.80 12.25
CA ALA A 88 -1.74 -34.55 13.42
C ALA A 88 -0.19 -34.62 13.46
N GLU A 89 0.45 -34.64 12.30
CA GLU A 89 1.90 -34.70 12.16
C GLU A 89 2.60 -33.34 11.98
N ALA A 90 1.84 -32.24 12.02
CA ALA A 90 2.39 -30.89 11.94
C ALA A 90 3.09 -30.48 13.25
N ASP A 91 4.19 -29.73 13.15
CA ASP A 91 4.80 -29.08 14.30
C ASP A 91 3.92 -27.92 14.76
N GLN A 92 3.17 -28.12 15.85
CA GLN A 92 2.15 -27.19 16.32
C GLN A 92 2.71 -25.80 16.65
N PHE A 93 3.88 -25.71 17.25
CA PHE A 93 4.49 -24.45 17.65
C PHE A 93 4.92 -23.63 16.43
N VAL A 94 5.64 -24.28 15.50
CA VAL A 94 6.11 -23.66 14.26
C VAL A 94 4.93 -23.28 13.37
N PHE A 95 3.91 -24.14 13.29
CA PHE A 95 2.68 -23.92 12.55
C PHE A 95 1.89 -22.67 13.04
N TRP A 96 1.96 -22.39 14.35
CA TRP A 96 1.36 -21.19 14.94
C TRP A 96 2.15 -19.91 14.65
N ILE A 97 3.46 -19.96 14.65
CA ILE A 97 4.34 -18.80 14.49
C ILE A 97 4.43 -18.35 13.04
N ALA A 98 4.36 -19.28 12.07
CA ALA A 98 4.55 -18.98 10.66
C ALA A 98 3.68 -17.80 10.14
N PRO A 99 2.33 -17.77 10.32
CA PRO A 99 1.51 -16.66 9.87
C PRO A 99 1.82 -15.36 10.62
N LEU A 100 2.27 -15.43 11.87
CA LEU A 100 2.65 -14.25 12.65
C LEU A 100 3.94 -13.62 12.12
N ILE A 101 4.93 -14.42 11.69
CA ILE A 101 6.17 -13.90 11.07
C ILE A 101 5.83 -13.08 9.82
N GLY A 102 5.01 -13.62 8.92
CA GLY A 102 4.59 -12.91 7.71
C GLY A 102 3.81 -11.63 8.02
N LEU A 103 2.88 -11.71 8.97
CA LEU A 103 2.07 -10.56 9.38
C LEU A 103 2.94 -9.45 10.00
N LEU A 104 3.81 -9.80 10.95
CA LEU A 104 4.69 -8.84 11.61
C LEU A 104 5.63 -8.18 10.61
N ALA A 105 6.22 -8.94 9.68
CA ALA A 105 7.06 -8.38 8.62
C ALA A 105 6.27 -7.34 7.81
N ALA A 106 5.08 -7.69 7.30
CA ALA A 106 4.26 -6.80 6.50
C ALA A 106 3.86 -5.50 7.24
N PHE A 107 3.53 -5.59 8.53
CA PHE A 107 3.12 -4.41 9.31
C PHE A 107 4.28 -3.56 9.83
N THR A 108 5.44 -4.14 10.12
CA THR A 108 6.61 -3.40 10.60
C THR A 108 7.13 -2.42 9.55
N VAL A 109 6.99 -2.72 8.27
CA VAL A 109 7.37 -1.82 7.17
C VAL A 109 6.68 -0.46 7.26
N TYR A 110 5.44 -0.40 7.74
CA TYR A 110 4.68 0.86 7.84
C TYR A 110 5.24 1.86 8.84
N THR A 111 6.12 1.44 9.75
CA THR A 111 6.76 2.34 10.72
C THR A 111 7.64 3.39 10.04
N VAL A 112 8.12 3.11 8.84
CA VAL A 112 9.06 3.96 8.09
C VAL A 112 8.39 4.66 6.90
N ILE A 113 7.19 4.23 6.48
CA ILE A 113 6.47 4.82 5.35
C ILE A 113 5.91 6.20 5.76
N PRO A 114 6.33 7.29 5.08
CA PRO A 114 5.83 8.62 5.39
C PRO A 114 4.55 8.91 4.61
N PHE A 115 3.49 9.25 5.32
CA PHE A 115 2.23 9.74 4.73
C PHE A 115 2.24 11.26 4.48
N GLY A 116 3.21 11.96 5.06
CA GLY A 116 3.42 13.40 4.93
C GLY A 116 4.76 13.82 5.54
N PRO A 117 5.13 15.10 5.47
CA PRO A 117 6.43 15.59 5.94
C PRO A 117 6.67 15.33 7.44
N THR A 118 5.60 15.36 8.24
CA THR A 118 5.63 15.14 9.70
C THR A 118 4.81 13.93 10.11
N GLN A 119 4.25 13.18 9.15
CA GLN A 119 3.32 12.09 9.36
C GLN A 119 3.99 10.75 9.09
N ALA A 120 5.05 10.46 9.83
CA ALA A 120 5.71 9.17 9.89
C ALA A 120 5.81 8.74 11.35
N VAL A 121 5.85 7.43 11.62
CA VAL A 121 6.10 6.92 12.98
C VAL A 121 7.54 7.20 13.37
N SER A 122 8.47 6.89 12.47
CA SER A 122 9.91 7.11 12.66
C SER A 122 10.55 7.52 11.34
N ASP A 123 11.33 8.59 11.36
CA ASP A 123 12.22 8.97 10.28
C ASP A 123 13.61 8.36 10.52
N MET A 124 13.86 7.21 9.91
CA MET A 124 15.14 6.53 10.01
C MET A 124 16.05 6.96 8.87
N ASN A 125 17.29 7.34 9.18
CA ASN A 125 18.29 7.67 8.16
C ASN A 125 18.56 6.53 7.17
N ILE A 126 18.29 5.28 7.58
CA ILE A 126 18.43 4.06 6.77
C ILE A 126 17.07 3.42 6.45
N GLY A 127 16.01 4.24 6.35
CA GLY A 127 14.62 3.78 6.23
C GLY A 127 14.39 2.77 5.10
N ILE A 128 14.98 2.99 3.93
CA ILE A 128 14.84 2.05 2.80
C ILE A 128 15.51 0.70 3.10
N LEU A 129 16.70 0.71 3.68
CA LEU A 129 17.42 -0.54 4.02
C LEU A 129 16.64 -1.34 5.07
N PHE A 130 16.13 -0.65 6.10
CA PHE A 130 15.27 -1.26 7.11
C PHE A 130 14.04 -1.92 6.49
N MET A 131 13.37 -1.22 5.57
CA MET A 131 12.18 -1.69 4.91
C MET A 131 12.44 -2.93 4.04
N LEU A 132 13.47 -2.92 3.19
CA LEU A 132 13.86 -4.09 2.38
C LEU A 132 14.26 -5.27 3.26
N GLY A 133 15.02 -5.04 4.34
CA GLY A 133 15.42 -6.10 5.25
C GLY A 133 14.26 -6.70 6.05
N VAL A 134 13.24 -5.90 6.40
CA VAL A 134 12.06 -6.40 7.10
C VAL A 134 11.11 -7.13 6.13
N SER A 135 10.95 -6.64 4.88
CA SER A 135 10.12 -7.35 3.89
C SER A 135 10.65 -8.75 3.59
N SER A 136 11.98 -8.93 3.52
CA SER A 136 12.62 -10.25 3.33
C SER A 136 12.26 -11.26 4.44
N LEU A 137 11.96 -10.80 5.66
CA LEU A 137 11.50 -11.71 6.73
C LEU A 137 10.15 -12.36 6.40
N GLY A 138 9.35 -11.75 5.54
CA GLY A 138 8.10 -12.33 5.05
C GLY A 138 8.32 -13.67 4.32
N VAL A 139 9.43 -13.80 3.60
CA VAL A 139 9.82 -15.04 2.91
C VAL A 139 10.01 -16.19 3.90
N LEU A 140 10.61 -15.90 5.07
CA LEU A 140 10.79 -16.90 6.12
C LEU A 140 9.44 -17.41 6.64
N GLY A 141 8.44 -16.53 6.78
CA GLY A 141 7.10 -16.93 7.17
C GLY A 141 6.48 -17.97 6.23
N ILE A 142 6.68 -17.82 4.92
CA ILE A 142 6.17 -18.74 3.90
C ILE A 142 6.93 -20.08 3.94
N VAL A 143 8.27 -20.05 4.02
CA VAL A 143 9.09 -21.27 4.09
C VAL A 143 8.75 -22.08 5.33
N VAL A 144 8.67 -21.39 6.48
CA VAL A 144 8.35 -22.03 7.76
C VAL A 144 6.93 -22.60 7.75
N ALA A 145 5.96 -21.91 7.11
CA ALA A 145 4.60 -22.42 6.96
C ALA A 145 4.53 -23.72 6.18
N GLY A 146 5.20 -23.77 5.03
CA GLY A 146 5.25 -25.00 4.22
C GLY A 146 5.96 -26.16 4.94
N TRP A 147 7.03 -25.86 5.68
CA TRP A 147 7.77 -26.87 6.43
C TRP A 147 6.97 -27.41 7.63
N ALA A 148 6.35 -26.51 8.41
CA ALA A 148 5.56 -26.88 9.58
C ALA A 148 4.34 -27.76 9.26
N SER A 149 3.82 -27.67 8.04
CA SER A 149 2.67 -28.43 7.57
C SER A 149 2.94 -29.95 7.41
N ASN A 150 4.21 -30.37 7.40
CA ASN A 150 4.68 -31.75 7.20
C ASN A 150 3.98 -32.48 6.04
N SER A 151 3.72 -31.75 4.95
CA SER A 151 3.07 -32.25 3.73
C SER A 151 3.88 -31.86 2.50
N HIS A 152 3.92 -32.72 1.48
CA HIS A 152 4.72 -32.49 0.28
C HIS A 152 4.23 -31.30 -0.53
N TYR A 153 2.92 -31.08 -0.69
CA TYR A 153 2.37 -29.98 -1.48
C TYR A 153 2.66 -28.60 -0.89
N PRO A 154 2.41 -28.36 0.41
CA PRO A 154 2.81 -27.11 1.06
C PRO A 154 4.30 -26.83 1.00
N LEU A 155 5.14 -27.83 1.20
CA LEU A 155 6.60 -27.67 1.16
C LEU A 155 7.08 -27.24 -0.24
N ILE A 156 6.62 -27.93 -1.29
CA ILE A 156 6.98 -27.56 -2.68
C ILE A 156 6.45 -26.16 -3.02
N GLY A 157 5.22 -25.84 -2.62
CA GLY A 157 4.64 -24.51 -2.81
C GLY A 157 5.45 -23.41 -2.13
N ALA A 158 5.86 -23.64 -0.88
CA ALA A 158 6.69 -22.69 -0.12
C ALA A 158 8.07 -22.49 -0.75
N LEU A 159 8.74 -23.57 -1.19
CA LEU A 159 10.04 -23.48 -1.86
C LEU A 159 9.96 -22.75 -3.21
N ARG A 160 8.91 -22.97 -3.99
CA ARG A 160 8.69 -22.25 -5.26
C ARG A 160 8.41 -20.76 -5.03
N SER A 161 7.59 -20.43 -4.04
CA SER A 161 7.28 -19.05 -3.67
C SER A 161 8.52 -18.31 -3.15
N SER A 162 9.28 -18.92 -2.25
CA SER A 162 10.48 -18.31 -1.70
C SER A 162 11.56 -18.10 -2.77
N ALA A 163 11.77 -19.06 -3.68
CA ALA A 163 12.68 -18.90 -4.80
C ALA A 163 12.28 -17.74 -5.72
N GLN A 164 10.98 -17.55 -5.96
CA GLN A 164 10.45 -16.40 -6.68
C GLN A 164 10.76 -15.10 -5.97
N MET A 165 10.34 -14.95 -4.71
CA MET A 165 10.49 -13.71 -3.94
C MET A 165 11.96 -13.29 -3.87
N VAL A 166 12.88 -14.17 -3.47
CA VAL A 166 14.32 -13.88 -3.39
C VAL A 166 14.91 -13.48 -4.74
N SER A 167 14.48 -14.11 -5.83
CA SER A 167 14.99 -13.77 -7.17
C SER A 167 14.57 -12.39 -7.65
N TYR A 168 13.33 -11.97 -7.36
CA TYR A 168 12.81 -10.67 -7.76
C TYR A 168 13.22 -9.56 -6.80
N GLU A 169 13.46 -9.86 -5.53
CA GLU A 169 13.99 -8.94 -4.52
C GLU A 169 15.34 -8.36 -4.94
N VAL A 170 16.22 -9.17 -5.53
CA VAL A 170 17.52 -8.69 -6.06
C VAL A 170 17.33 -7.63 -7.14
N ALA A 171 16.46 -7.87 -8.12
CA ALA A 171 16.19 -6.91 -9.19
C ALA A 171 15.49 -5.65 -8.66
N MET A 172 14.58 -5.80 -7.69
CA MET A 172 13.91 -4.72 -7.00
C MET A 172 14.91 -3.84 -6.22
N GLY A 173 15.82 -4.46 -5.46
CA GLY A 173 16.87 -3.75 -4.73
C GLY A 173 17.76 -2.89 -5.64
N LEU A 174 18.17 -3.42 -6.82
CA LEU A 174 18.95 -2.66 -7.80
C LEU A 174 18.16 -1.47 -8.37
N ALA A 175 16.87 -1.62 -8.63
CA ALA A 175 16.02 -0.52 -9.05
C ALA A 175 15.90 0.56 -7.95
N VAL A 176 15.75 0.15 -6.70
CA VAL A 176 15.73 1.05 -5.52
C VAL A 176 17.05 1.82 -5.40
N ILE A 177 18.21 1.16 -5.54
CA ILE A 177 19.51 1.81 -5.51
C ILE A 177 19.61 2.87 -6.62
N SER A 178 19.07 2.60 -7.81
CA SER A 178 19.03 3.59 -8.90
C SER A 178 18.24 4.84 -8.51
N ALA A 179 17.11 4.70 -7.81
CA ALA A 179 16.35 5.83 -7.29
C ALA A 179 17.10 6.60 -6.18
N ILE A 180 17.83 5.90 -5.29
CA ILE A 180 18.68 6.52 -4.26
C ILE A 180 19.80 7.33 -4.90
N LEU A 181 20.46 6.83 -5.95
CA LEU A 181 21.46 7.57 -6.68
C LEU A 181 20.90 8.88 -7.26
N MET A 182 19.65 8.90 -7.71
CA MET A 182 19.00 10.12 -8.20
C MET A 182 18.85 11.19 -7.10
N THR A 183 18.82 10.83 -5.82
CA THR A 183 18.78 11.80 -4.72
C THR A 183 20.09 12.56 -4.54
N SER A 184 21.23 11.92 -4.83
CA SER A 184 22.56 12.52 -4.67
C SER A 184 22.90 13.54 -5.75
N LEU A 185 22.09 13.68 -6.78
CA LEU A 185 22.32 14.53 -7.95
C LEU A 185 21.81 15.98 -7.78
N ASN A 186 21.52 16.40 -6.57
CA ASN A 186 21.27 17.80 -6.25
C ASN A 186 22.59 18.56 -6.12
N ALA A 187 22.60 19.82 -6.47
CA ALA A 187 23.73 20.71 -6.26
C ALA A 187 24.12 20.73 -4.77
N GLY A 188 25.23 20.06 -4.41
CA GLY A 188 25.65 19.88 -3.02
C GLY A 188 24.97 18.73 -2.26
N GLY A 189 24.13 17.88 -2.93
CA GLY A 189 23.37 16.82 -2.29
C GLY A 189 24.22 15.63 -1.90
N THR A 190 24.18 15.28 -0.62
CA THR A 190 24.51 13.94 -0.13
C THR A 190 23.30 13.05 -0.39
N GLY A 191 23.50 11.86 -0.99
CA GLY A 191 22.43 10.88 -1.16
C GLY A 191 21.79 10.54 0.18
N THR A 192 20.50 10.28 0.20
CA THR A 192 19.76 9.94 1.42
C THR A 192 19.07 8.58 1.31
N LEU A 193 19.09 7.82 2.40
CA LEU A 193 18.34 6.56 2.53
C LEU A 193 17.06 6.74 3.37
N SER A 194 16.84 7.97 3.89
CA SER A 194 15.58 8.32 4.57
C SER A 194 14.45 8.44 3.55
N MET A 195 13.31 7.83 3.85
CA MET A 195 12.12 7.89 3.01
C MET A 195 11.59 9.33 2.87
N ILE A 196 11.60 10.11 3.96
CA ILE A 196 11.23 11.53 3.95
C ILE A 196 12.22 12.32 3.09
N GLY A 197 13.51 12.08 3.28
CA GLY A 197 14.59 12.76 2.53
C GLY A 197 14.48 12.54 1.02
N ILE A 198 14.04 11.36 0.57
CA ILE A 198 13.87 11.08 -0.86
C ILE A 198 12.73 11.91 -1.46
N VAL A 199 11.60 12.02 -0.75
CA VAL A 199 10.49 12.86 -1.22
C VAL A 199 10.91 14.33 -1.22
N GLN A 200 11.63 14.79 -0.20
CA GLN A 200 12.17 16.14 -0.15
C GLN A 200 13.17 16.41 -1.30
N ALA A 201 14.00 15.43 -1.65
CA ALA A 201 14.91 15.55 -2.79
C ALA A 201 14.14 15.69 -4.12
N GLN A 202 13.03 14.95 -4.31
CA GLN A 202 12.15 15.12 -5.47
C GLN A 202 11.48 16.50 -5.45
N GLN A 203 11.08 17.00 -4.27
CA GLN A 203 10.49 18.32 -4.11
C GLN A 203 11.47 19.44 -4.47
N GLN A 204 12.71 19.35 -3.98
CA GLN A 204 13.76 20.33 -4.30
C GLN A 204 14.12 20.33 -5.78
N GLN A 205 14.14 19.16 -6.42
CA GLN A 205 14.38 19.03 -7.85
C GLN A 205 13.16 19.39 -8.70
N GLY A 206 11.96 19.42 -8.09
CA GLY A 206 10.71 19.73 -8.75
C GLY A 206 10.26 18.73 -9.81
N VAL A 207 10.87 17.54 -9.84
CA VAL A 207 10.58 16.47 -10.81
C VAL A 207 10.43 15.14 -10.08
N TRP A 208 9.43 14.37 -10.42
CA TRP A 208 9.33 12.99 -9.95
C TRP A 208 10.41 12.12 -10.57
N PHE A 209 10.99 11.23 -9.81
CA PHE A 209 12.10 10.39 -10.29
C PHE A 209 11.72 9.46 -11.45
N ILE A 210 10.44 9.16 -11.65
CA ILE A 210 9.99 8.43 -12.83
C ILE A 210 10.32 9.16 -14.15
N PHE A 211 10.33 10.50 -14.13
CA PHE A 211 10.63 11.32 -15.30
C PHE A 211 12.06 11.83 -15.33
N LYS A 212 12.80 11.66 -14.22
CA LYS A 212 14.19 12.10 -14.13
C LYS A 212 15.08 11.24 -15.01
N PHE A 213 15.95 11.90 -15.80
CA PHE A 213 16.82 11.24 -16.77
C PHE A 213 16.07 10.25 -17.68
N PHE A 214 14.93 10.68 -18.20
CA PHE A 214 14.17 9.84 -19.12
C PHE A 214 15.08 9.28 -20.24
N PRO A 215 15.09 7.95 -20.52
CA PRO A 215 14.13 6.93 -20.02
C PRO A 215 14.57 6.16 -18.74
N LEU A 216 15.71 6.47 -18.12
CA LEU A 216 16.31 5.67 -17.04
C LEU A 216 15.40 5.54 -15.81
N GLY A 217 14.83 6.66 -15.33
CA GLY A 217 13.89 6.66 -14.21
C GLY A 217 12.66 5.81 -14.48
N PHE A 218 12.13 5.89 -15.71
CA PHE A 218 10.99 5.08 -16.12
C PHE A 218 11.31 3.58 -16.18
N ILE A 219 12.49 3.19 -16.70
CA ILE A 219 12.91 1.78 -16.77
C ILE A 219 13.13 1.23 -15.36
N ALA A 220 13.79 1.98 -14.45
CA ALA A 220 13.96 1.59 -13.06
C ALA A 220 12.60 1.38 -12.36
N PHE A 221 11.67 2.30 -12.57
CA PHE A 221 10.29 2.17 -12.09
C PHE A 221 9.58 0.95 -12.66
N ALA A 222 9.71 0.68 -13.97
CA ALA A 222 9.08 -0.48 -14.62
C ALA A 222 9.62 -1.81 -14.05
N ILE A 223 10.92 -1.91 -13.79
CA ILE A 223 11.54 -3.07 -13.15
C ILE A 223 10.96 -3.25 -11.74
N PHE A 224 10.91 -2.17 -10.95
CA PHE A 224 10.32 -2.21 -9.62
C PHE A 224 8.84 -2.61 -9.67
N ALA A 225 8.05 -2.07 -10.61
CA ALA A 225 6.64 -2.36 -10.77
C ALA A 225 6.37 -3.85 -11.11
N ILE A 226 7.23 -4.49 -11.90
CA ILE A 226 7.14 -5.92 -12.16
C ILE A 226 7.56 -6.71 -10.92
N ALA A 227 8.67 -6.33 -10.28
CA ALA A 227 9.19 -7.01 -9.11
C ALA A 227 8.21 -6.96 -7.92
N MET A 228 7.52 -5.83 -7.69
CA MET A 228 6.55 -5.70 -6.61
C MET A 228 5.36 -6.66 -6.75
N VAL A 229 4.91 -6.93 -8.00
CA VAL A 229 3.83 -7.91 -8.25
C VAL A 229 4.33 -9.33 -7.98
N ALA A 230 5.58 -9.63 -8.34
CA ALA A 230 6.19 -10.93 -8.08
C ALA A 230 6.47 -11.18 -6.60
N GLU A 231 6.87 -10.15 -5.84
CA GLU A 231 7.12 -10.23 -4.39
C GLU A 231 5.84 -10.47 -3.59
N THR A 232 4.73 -9.90 -4.03
CA THR A 232 3.43 -10.10 -3.36
C THR A 232 2.72 -11.39 -3.79
N ASN A 233 3.36 -12.26 -4.57
CA ASN A 233 2.80 -13.53 -5.06
C ASN A 233 1.42 -13.38 -5.75
N ARG A 234 1.15 -12.23 -6.37
CA ARG A 234 -0.12 -11.98 -7.07
C ARG A 234 -0.05 -12.34 -8.54
N ALA A 235 -1.19 -12.75 -9.11
CA ALA A 235 -1.28 -13.00 -10.53
C ALA A 235 -0.79 -11.77 -11.35
N PRO A 236 0.06 -11.97 -12.39
CA PRO A 236 0.38 -13.23 -13.07
C PRO A 236 1.48 -14.11 -12.43
N PHE A 237 2.10 -13.67 -11.33
CA PHE A 237 3.22 -14.34 -10.64
C PHE A 237 2.77 -15.16 -9.42
N ASP A 238 1.56 -15.68 -9.44
CA ASP A 238 0.93 -16.43 -8.36
C ASP A 238 1.32 -17.93 -8.41
N LEU A 239 2.57 -18.22 -8.08
CA LEU A 239 3.07 -19.59 -7.97
C LEU A 239 2.85 -20.18 -6.58
N ALA A 240 2.66 -19.33 -5.59
CA ALA A 240 2.44 -19.73 -4.20
C ALA A 240 1.10 -20.45 -4.02
N GLU A 241 0.06 -19.93 -4.66
CA GLU A 241 -1.29 -20.47 -4.57
C GLU A 241 -1.58 -21.54 -5.64
N ALA A 242 -0.88 -21.55 -6.76
CA ALA A 242 -0.98 -22.45 -7.93
C ALA A 242 -2.09 -23.53 -7.85
N GLU A 243 -3.36 -23.08 -7.70
CA GLU A 243 -4.52 -23.96 -7.45
C GLU A 243 -4.62 -25.14 -8.42
N SER A 244 -4.20 -24.94 -9.67
CA SER A 244 -4.21 -25.98 -10.70
C SER A 244 -3.07 -26.99 -10.60
N GLU A 245 -1.97 -26.68 -9.86
CA GLU A 245 -0.77 -27.52 -9.77
C GLU A 245 -0.58 -28.09 -8.36
N LEU A 246 -0.78 -27.27 -7.33
CA LEU A 246 -0.43 -27.56 -5.93
C LEU A 246 -1.59 -27.38 -4.94
N THR A 247 -2.83 -27.45 -5.39
CA THR A 247 -4.08 -27.31 -4.61
C THR A 247 -4.25 -25.89 -4.06
N ALA A 248 -3.48 -25.48 -3.04
CA ALA A 248 -3.47 -24.13 -2.47
C ALA A 248 -2.05 -23.72 -2.00
N GLY A 249 -1.02 -24.41 -2.52
CA GLY A 249 0.37 -24.11 -2.21
C GLY A 249 0.71 -24.23 -0.72
N PHE A 250 1.47 -23.24 -0.19
CA PHE A 250 1.98 -23.29 1.18
C PHE A 250 0.89 -23.21 2.26
N HIS A 251 -0.28 -22.69 1.97
CA HIS A 251 -1.37 -22.56 2.93
C HIS A 251 -2.48 -23.63 2.78
N THR A 252 -2.18 -24.74 2.09
CA THR A 252 -3.13 -25.86 1.89
C THR A 252 -3.67 -26.40 3.21
N GLU A 253 -2.81 -26.56 4.21
CA GLU A 253 -3.18 -27.11 5.52
C GLU A 253 -3.70 -26.05 6.50
N TYR A 254 -3.58 -24.76 6.17
CA TYR A 254 -4.03 -23.68 7.03
C TYR A 254 -5.53 -23.43 6.88
N SER A 255 -6.25 -23.29 8.00
CA SER A 255 -7.69 -23.04 8.03
C SER A 255 -8.05 -21.90 8.98
N GLY A 256 -9.32 -21.45 8.93
CA GLY A 256 -9.87 -20.49 9.88
C GLY A 256 -9.09 -19.18 9.99
N LEU A 257 -8.80 -18.76 11.22
CA LEU A 257 -8.09 -17.52 11.52
C LEU A 257 -6.67 -17.50 10.96
N ARG A 258 -5.94 -18.62 11.01
CA ARG A 258 -4.54 -18.68 10.55
C ARG A 258 -4.41 -18.40 9.06
N TRP A 259 -5.30 -18.95 8.26
CA TRP A 259 -5.36 -18.65 6.84
C TRP A 259 -5.64 -17.17 6.60
N SER A 260 -6.55 -16.57 7.39
CA SER A 260 -6.87 -15.14 7.25
C SER A 260 -5.70 -14.23 7.61
N LEU A 261 -4.80 -14.63 8.52
CA LEU A 261 -3.58 -13.88 8.84
C LEU A 261 -2.62 -13.81 7.65
N PHE A 262 -2.44 -14.90 6.88
CA PHE A 262 -1.66 -14.87 5.64
C PHE A 262 -2.29 -13.95 4.61
N MET A 263 -3.61 -14.01 4.39
CA MET A 263 -4.30 -13.10 3.49
C MET A 263 -4.16 -11.64 3.92
N LEU A 264 -4.27 -11.35 5.22
CA LEU A 264 -4.08 -10.01 5.76
C LEU A 264 -2.64 -9.52 5.52
N ALA A 265 -1.63 -10.38 5.75
CA ALA A 265 -0.23 -10.06 5.51
C ALA A 265 0.05 -9.77 4.03
N GLU A 266 -0.53 -10.55 3.12
CA GLU A 266 -0.39 -10.38 1.68
C GLU A 266 -0.98 -9.03 1.20
N TYR A 267 -2.21 -8.71 1.58
CA TYR A 267 -2.80 -7.41 1.23
C TYR A 267 -2.05 -6.24 1.87
N ALA A 268 -1.60 -6.40 3.11
CA ALA A 268 -0.76 -5.39 3.76
C ALA A 268 0.56 -5.21 3.00
N ALA A 269 1.23 -6.29 2.59
CA ALA A 269 2.44 -6.22 1.78
C ALA A 269 2.19 -5.50 0.43
N MET A 270 1.06 -5.77 -0.25
CA MET A 270 0.70 -5.07 -1.50
C MET A 270 0.58 -3.55 -1.29
N ILE A 271 -0.07 -3.11 -0.21
CA ILE A 271 -0.17 -1.68 0.12
C ILE A 271 1.21 -1.12 0.46
N ALA A 272 2.05 -1.86 1.20
CA ALA A 272 3.40 -1.44 1.56
C ALA A 272 4.28 -1.23 0.33
N VAL A 273 4.41 -2.21 -0.58
CA VAL A 273 5.24 -2.07 -1.78
C VAL A 273 4.69 -1.00 -2.73
N SER A 274 3.37 -0.81 -2.79
CA SER A 274 2.76 0.30 -3.53
C SER A 274 3.15 1.65 -2.92
N SER A 275 3.17 1.74 -1.60
CA SER A 275 3.61 2.94 -0.86
C SER A 275 5.07 3.28 -1.13
N ILE A 276 5.91 2.25 -1.23
CA ILE A 276 7.32 2.37 -1.62
C ILE A 276 7.45 2.92 -3.03
N ALA A 277 6.73 2.34 -4.00
CA ALA A 277 6.71 2.83 -5.37
C ALA A 277 6.33 4.31 -5.46
N VAL A 278 5.32 4.71 -4.70
CA VAL A 278 4.85 6.11 -4.64
C VAL A 278 5.92 7.01 -4.03
N THR A 279 6.58 6.63 -2.95
CA THR A 279 7.62 7.44 -2.31
C THR A 279 8.87 7.58 -3.16
N LEU A 280 9.33 6.51 -3.79
CA LEU A 280 10.58 6.51 -4.56
C LEU A 280 10.45 7.20 -5.93
N TRP A 281 9.35 7.02 -6.64
CA TRP A 281 9.24 7.48 -8.03
C TRP A 281 8.17 8.53 -8.29
N LEU A 282 7.10 8.58 -7.48
CA LEU A 282 5.97 9.49 -7.70
C LEU A 282 5.87 10.63 -6.67
N GLY A 283 6.96 10.91 -5.97
CA GLY A 283 7.02 12.05 -5.05
C GLY A 283 6.20 11.92 -3.78
N GLY A 284 5.91 10.68 -3.31
CA GLY A 284 5.24 10.45 -2.03
C GLY A 284 3.93 11.26 -1.90
N TRP A 285 3.87 12.12 -0.89
CA TRP A 285 2.74 12.99 -0.58
C TRP A 285 2.63 14.23 -1.46
N MET A 286 3.59 14.46 -2.39
CA MET A 286 3.56 15.66 -3.24
C MET A 286 2.37 15.65 -4.19
N ARG A 287 1.86 16.83 -4.50
CA ARG A 287 0.85 17.04 -5.56
C ARG A 287 1.41 16.66 -6.93
N PRO A 288 0.56 16.30 -7.90
CA PRO A 288 1.00 16.11 -9.27
C PRO A 288 1.57 17.40 -9.86
N PHE A 289 2.68 17.28 -10.60
CA PHE A 289 3.31 18.39 -11.35
C PHE A 289 3.60 19.65 -10.50
N PRO A 290 4.38 19.54 -9.40
CA PRO A 290 4.57 20.64 -8.46
C PRO A 290 5.18 21.89 -9.09
N ASN A 291 5.95 21.77 -10.17
CA ASN A 291 6.60 22.91 -10.84
C ASN A 291 5.74 23.59 -11.90
N LEU A 292 4.75 22.90 -12.47
CA LEU A 292 3.91 23.45 -13.55
C LEU A 292 2.76 24.32 -13.02
N LEU A 293 2.37 24.15 -11.76
CA LEU A 293 1.15 24.72 -11.20
C LEU A 293 1.43 25.39 -9.84
N GLN A 294 2.38 26.35 -9.82
CA GLN A 294 2.82 27.05 -8.59
C GLN A 294 1.96 28.25 -8.20
N ALA A 295 1.02 28.71 -9.06
CA ALA A 295 0.17 29.81 -8.71
C ALA A 295 -0.74 29.49 -7.50
N PRO A 296 -0.95 30.43 -6.54
CA PRO A 296 -1.73 30.19 -5.33
C PRO A 296 -3.18 29.76 -5.61
N ALA A 297 -3.72 30.11 -6.78
CA ALA A 297 -5.01 29.62 -7.23
C ALA A 297 -5.06 28.11 -7.44
N TRP A 298 -3.99 27.51 -7.96
CA TRP A 298 -3.90 26.06 -8.14
C TRP A 298 -3.74 25.31 -6.81
N GLU A 299 -3.00 25.90 -5.85
CA GLU A 299 -2.91 25.32 -4.50
C GLU A 299 -4.28 25.18 -3.85
N PHE A 300 -5.10 26.20 -3.99
CA PHE A 300 -6.48 26.17 -3.48
C PHE A 300 -7.32 25.13 -4.24
N ILE A 301 -7.25 25.09 -5.57
CA ILE A 301 -7.96 24.08 -6.36
C ILE A 301 -7.58 22.67 -5.93
N PHE A 302 -6.28 22.39 -5.78
CA PHE A 302 -5.83 21.06 -5.34
C PHE A 302 -6.29 20.71 -3.91
N SER A 303 -6.38 21.68 -3.00
CA SER A 303 -6.87 21.43 -1.65
C SER A 303 -8.38 21.11 -1.58
N LEU A 304 -9.13 21.41 -2.65
CA LEU A 304 -10.54 21.02 -2.77
C LEU A 304 -10.72 19.56 -3.24
N PHE A 305 -9.71 18.96 -3.87
CA PHE A 305 -9.82 17.60 -4.44
C PHE A 305 -10.26 16.53 -3.43
N PRO A 306 -9.76 16.48 -2.18
CA PRO A 306 -10.24 15.52 -1.19
C PRO A 306 -11.76 15.62 -1.00
N GLY A 307 -12.27 16.83 -0.80
CA GLY A 307 -13.72 17.04 -0.64
C GLY A 307 -14.52 16.72 -1.90
N LEU A 308 -14.03 17.11 -3.08
CA LEU A 308 -14.69 16.85 -4.36
C LEU A 308 -14.75 15.35 -4.70
N THR A 309 -13.71 14.57 -4.38
CA THR A 309 -13.73 13.12 -4.60
C THR A 309 -14.76 12.43 -3.72
N PHE A 310 -14.85 12.78 -2.43
CA PHE A 310 -15.88 12.25 -1.53
C PHE A 310 -17.28 12.70 -1.95
N ALA A 311 -17.44 13.94 -2.43
CA ALA A 311 -18.70 14.42 -2.98
C ALA A 311 -19.12 13.63 -4.25
N GLY A 312 -18.17 13.37 -5.15
CA GLY A 312 -18.40 12.52 -6.33
C GLY A 312 -18.84 11.10 -5.96
N LEU A 313 -18.16 10.48 -4.99
CA LEU A 313 -18.53 9.16 -4.48
C LEU A 313 -19.91 9.16 -3.81
N ALA A 314 -20.23 10.21 -3.05
CA ALA A 314 -21.55 10.40 -2.45
C ALA A 314 -22.65 10.54 -3.53
N ALA A 315 -22.39 11.31 -4.58
CA ALA A 315 -23.32 11.48 -5.70
C ALA A 315 -23.55 10.16 -6.45
N ILE A 316 -22.50 9.38 -6.72
CA ILE A 316 -22.60 8.06 -7.36
C ILE A 316 -23.43 7.10 -6.49
N ALA A 317 -23.16 7.06 -5.18
CA ALA A 317 -23.91 6.24 -4.23
C ALA A 317 -25.39 6.67 -4.15
N PHE A 318 -25.67 7.97 -4.13
CA PHE A 318 -27.02 8.51 -4.12
C PHE A 318 -27.78 8.20 -5.40
N ILE A 319 -27.16 8.38 -6.58
CA ILE A 319 -27.75 8.02 -7.87
C ILE A 319 -28.02 6.51 -7.93
N GLY A 320 -27.08 5.70 -7.43
CA GLY A 320 -27.26 4.27 -7.31
C GLY A 320 -28.47 3.89 -6.45
N ALA A 321 -28.64 4.55 -5.29
CA ALA A 321 -29.79 4.36 -4.42
C ALA A 321 -31.09 4.80 -5.11
N ALA A 322 -31.09 5.92 -5.82
CA ALA A 322 -32.26 6.45 -6.50
C ALA A 322 -32.76 5.57 -7.66
N ARG A 323 -31.82 4.91 -8.36
CA ARG A 323 -32.13 4.00 -9.48
C ARG A 323 -32.59 2.61 -9.05
N MET A 324 -32.48 2.25 -7.77
CA MET A 324 -32.95 0.95 -7.28
C MET A 324 -34.47 0.85 -7.27
N PRO A 325 -35.04 -0.29 -7.73
CA PRO A 325 -36.48 -0.54 -7.68
C PRO A 325 -37.03 -0.45 -6.25
N ALA A 326 -38.27 -0.01 -6.11
CA ALA A 326 -38.98 0.11 -4.81
C ALA A 326 -39.41 -1.22 -4.21
N HIS A 327 -39.02 -2.37 -4.76
CA HIS A 327 -39.37 -3.70 -4.30
C HIS A 327 -38.80 -3.96 -2.90
N SER A 328 -39.53 -4.76 -2.10
CA SER A 328 -39.22 -5.02 -0.69
C SER A 328 -37.79 -5.49 -0.43
N PHE A 329 -37.24 -6.34 -1.29
CA PHE A 329 -35.87 -6.83 -1.20
C PHE A 329 -34.82 -5.70 -1.36
N PHE A 330 -35.06 -4.75 -2.25
CA PHE A 330 -34.14 -3.63 -2.49
C PHE A 330 -34.33 -2.46 -1.52
N LYS A 331 -35.40 -2.44 -0.73
CA LYS A 331 -35.71 -1.35 0.21
C LYS A 331 -34.59 -1.15 1.25
N ILE A 332 -34.11 -2.24 1.85
CA ILE A 332 -33.00 -2.20 2.83
C ILE A 332 -31.71 -1.76 2.17
N GLN A 333 -31.42 -2.25 0.98
CA GLN A 333 -30.20 -1.87 0.23
C GLN A 333 -30.25 -0.40 -0.21
N ARG A 334 -31.41 0.06 -0.68
CA ARG A 334 -31.62 1.47 -1.07
C ARG A 334 -31.45 2.41 0.11
N SER A 335 -32.05 2.11 1.27
CA SER A 335 -31.90 2.93 2.47
C SER A 335 -30.45 2.92 2.99
N GLY A 336 -29.81 1.75 3.03
CA GLY A 336 -28.41 1.62 3.44
C GLY A 336 -27.45 2.38 2.52
N LEU A 337 -27.68 2.34 1.20
CA LEU A 337 -26.86 3.08 0.25
C LEU A 337 -27.10 4.60 0.35
N ALA A 338 -28.33 5.01 0.63
CA ALA A 338 -28.67 6.42 0.87
C ALA A 338 -28.00 6.94 2.16
N VAL A 339 -27.99 6.16 3.24
CA VAL A 339 -27.28 6.49 4.47
C VAL A 339 -25.77 6.58 4.22
N PHE A 340 -25.18 5.63 3.47
CA PHE A 340 -23.78 5.67 3.10
C PHE A 340 -23.44 6.89 2.25
N ALA A 341 -24.28 7.25 1.27
CA ALA A 341 -24.15 8.46 0.48
C ALA A 341 -24.23 9.74 1.34
N ALA A 342 -25.14 9.78 2.31
CA ALA A 342 -25.23 10.91 3.25
C ALA A 342 -23.99 11.05 4.12
N LEU A 343 -23.43 9.94 4.58
CA LEU A 343 -22.19 9.91 5.37
C LEU A 343 -20.98 10.41 4.56
N LEU A 344 -20.84 9.93 3.31
CA LEU A 344 -19.81 10.41 2.39
C LEU A 344 -19.99 11.89 2.07
N GLY A 345 -21.24 12.35 1.88
CA GLY A 345 -21.57 13.76 1.64
C GLY A 345 -21.23 14.65 2.85
N PHE A 346 -21.45 14.15 4.06
CA PHE A 346 -21.04 14.84 5.28
C PHE A 346 -19.53 14.98 5.39
N ILE A 347 -18.78 13.90 5.13
CA ILE A 347 -17.31 13.91 5.09
C ILE A 347 -16.83 14.89 4.02
N ALA A 348 -17.42 14.86 2.82
CA ALA A 348 -17.10 15.79 1.73
C ALA A 348 -17.30 17.24 2.15
N LEU A 349 -18.43 17.56 2.78
CA LEU A 349 -18.73 18.91 3.27
C LEU A 349 -17.69 19.36 4.30
N LEU A 350 -17.35 18.50 5.25
CA LEU A 350 -16.37 18.81 6.29
C LEU A 350 -14.97 19.07 5.68
N LEU A 351 -14.53 18.26 4.72
CA LEU A 351 -13.26 18.45 4.03
C LEU A 351 -13.24 19.75 3.20
N LEU A 352 -14.35 20.07 2.52
CA LEU A 352 -14.48 21.35 1.78
C LEU A 352 -14.45 22.54 2.72
N LEU A 353 -15.11 22.46 3.87
CA LEU A 353 -15.08 23.51 4.89
C LEU A 353 -13.66 23.74 5.43
N ILE A 354 -12.92 22.66 5.71
CA ILE A 354 -11.51 22.73 6.15
C ILE A 354 -10.64 23.36 5.06
N ALA A 355 -10.83 22.98 3.79
CA ALA A 355 -10.09 23.56 2.67
C ALA A 355 -10.35 25.07 2.50
N VAL A 356 -11.58 25.51 2.66
CA VAL A 356 -11.96 26.94 2.59
C VAL A 356 -11.48 27.72 3.83
N ALA A 357 -11.70 27.17 5.03
CA ALA A 357 -11.26 27.78 6.29
C ALA A 357 -9.74 27.94 6.38
N GLY A 358 -8.98 26.97 5.85
CA GLY A 358 -7.52 27.04 5.81
C GLY A 358 -6.95 28.09 4.85
N ARG A 359 -7.79 28.78 4.07
CA ARG A 359 -7.39 29.90 3.22
C ARG A 359 -7.25 31.23 3.98
N SER A 360 -7.99 31.38 5.08
CA SER A 360 -7.94 32.62 5.88
C SER A 360 -6.66 32.62 6.74
N ALA A 361 -5.89 33.70 6.67
CA ALA A 361 -4.62 33.87 7.39
C ALA A 361 -4.78 33.77 8.93
N ASP A 362 -5.98 34.04 9.44
CA ASP A 362 -6.26 34.04 10.88
C ASP A 362 -6.50 32.64 11.46
N MET A 363 -6.55 31.59 10.64
CA MET A 363 -6.80 30.22 11.07
C MET A 363 -5.60 29.29 10.81
N SER A 364 -4.49 29.54 11.49
CA SER A 364 -3.25 28.74 11.38
C SER A 364 -3.46 27.23 11.66
N VAL A 365 -4.38 26.87 12.55
CA VAL A 365 -4.73 25.47 12.87
C VAL A 365 -5.46 24.82 11.69
N ALA A 366 -6.43 25.50 11.08
CA ALA A 366 -7.15 24.97 9.92
C ALA A 366 -6.23 24.78 8.72
N ALA A 367 -5.25 25.66 8.51
CA ALA A 367 -4.24 25.52 7.48
C ALA A 367 -3.36 24.26 7.68
N ARG A 368 -2.89 24.01 8.90
CA ARG A 368 -2.12 22.79 9.23
C ARG A 368 -2.94 21.51 9.01
N PHE A 369 -4.22 21.50 9.40
CA PHE A 369 -5.11 20.36 9.14
C PHE A 369 -5.34 20.15 7.66
N ARG A 370 -5.59 21.23 6.91
CA ARG A 370 -5.74 21.20 5.45
C ARG A 370 -4.51 20.55 4.79
N ASP A 371 -3.32 21.05 5.13
CA ASP A 371 -2.07 20.57 4.53
C ASP A 371 -1.81 19.10 4.90
N GLY A 372 -2.10 18.72 6.16
CA GLY A 372 -2.01 17.32 6.60
C GLY A 372 -2.95 16.39 5.84
N ILE A 373 -4.21 16.79 5.65
CA ILE A 373 -5.22 16.03 4.90
C ILE A 373 -4.80 15.93 3.42
N ASP A 374 -4.31 17.03 2.85
CA ASP A 374 -3.90 17.09 1.45
C ASP A 374 -2.72 16.13 1.19
N HIS A 375 -1.71 16.12 2.04
CA HIS A 375 -0.58 15.19 1.94
C HIS A 375 -1.02 13.72 1.98
N VAL A 376 -1.82 13.35 2.97
CA VAL A 376 -2.34 11.98 3.10
C VAL A 376 -3.21 11.61 1.90
N TYR A 377 -4.05 12.51 1.44
CA TYR A 377 -4.93 12.30 0.30
C TYR A 377 -4.14 11.98 -0.98
N TRP A 378 -3.16 12.82 -1.35
CA TRP A 378 -2.36 12.60 -2.56
C TRP A 378 -1.53 11.33 -2.49
N PHE A 379 -1.02 10.99 -1.30
CA PHE A 379 -0.32 9.75 -1.06
C PHE A 379 -1.24 8.54 -1.26
N VAL A 380 -2.37 8.50 -0.56
CA VAL A 380 -3.33 7.40 -0.61
C VAL A 380 -3.94 7.25 -2.00
N LEU A 381 -4.22 8.35 -2.70
CA LEU A 381 -4.74 8.31 -4.08
C LEU A 381 -3.77 7.60 -5.03
N LYS A 382 -2.47 7.92 -4.95
CA LYS A 382 -1.44 7.25 -5.77
C LYS A 382 -1.31 5.77 -5.42
N VAL A 383 -1.32 5.43 -4.12
CA VAL A 383 -1.32 4.02 -3.67
C VAL A 383 -2.55 3.29 -4.19
N ALA A 384 -3.74 3.92 -4.15
CA ALA A 384 -4.98 3.33 -4.66
C ALA A 384 -4.92 3.02 -6.16
N VAL A 385 -4.20 3.83 -6.95
CA VAL A 385 -3.96 3.55 -8.38
C VAL A 385 -3.18 2.25 -8.54
N PHE A 386 -2.10 2.04 -7.76
CA PHE A 386 -1.35 0.77 -7.80
C PHE A 386 -2.19 -0.42 -7.36
N MET A 387 -2.96 -0.25 -6.29
CA MET A 387 -3.86 -1.30 -5.82
C MET A 387 -4.90 -1.69 -6.89
N TYR A 388 -5.40 -0.70 -7.65
CA TYR A 388 -6.27 -0.99 -8.80
C TYR A 388 -5.53 -1.70 -9.93
N LEU A 389 -4.27 -1.36 -10.20
CA LEU A 389 -3.45 -2.06 -11.20
C LEU A 389 -3.21 -3.53 -10.82
N PHE A 390 -3.02 -3.87 -9.54
CA PHE A 390 -2.96 -5.26 -9.08
C PHE A 390 -4.24 -6.04 -9.43
N ILE A 391 -5.42 -5.44 -9.21
CA ILE A 391 -6.69 -6.06 -9.58
C ILE A 391 -6.78 -6.25 -11.09
N TRP A 392 -6.38 -5.23 -11.85
CA TRP A 392 -6.44 -5.27 -13.31
C TRP A 392 -5.52 -6.35 -13.88
N TYR A 393 -4.29 -6.46 -13.39
CA TYR A 393 -3.37 -7.53 -13.79
C TYR A 393 -3.95 -8.91 -13.49
N ARG A 394 -4.50 -9.12 -12.30
CA ARG A 394 -5.16 -10.37 -11.94
C ARG A 394 -6.34 -10.72 -12.87
N ALA A 395 -7.06 -9.72 -13.36
CA ALA A 395 -8.22 -9.92 -14.23
C ALA A 395 -7.85 -10.25 -15.68
N THR A 396 -6.70 -9.77 -16.18
CA THR A 396 -6.38 -9.74 -17.61
C THR A 396 -5.23 -10.64 -18.01
N TRP A 397 -4.24 -10.83 -17.15
CA TRP A 397 -3.02 -11.54 -17.52
C TRP A 397 -3.09 -13.01 -17.13
N PRO A 398 -2.64 -13.94 -18.03
CA PRO A 398 -2.53 -15.35 -17.71
C PRO A 398 -1.39 -15.59 -16.73
N ARG A 399 -1.49 -16.68 -15.97
CA ARG A 399 -0.45 -17.11 -15.03
C ARG A 399 0.79 -17.62 -15.76
N TYR A 400 1.99 -17.24 -15.31
CA TYR A 400 3.25 -17.76 -15.84
C TYR A 400 3.61 -19.10 -15.19
N ARG A 401 4.41 -19.92 -15.94
CA ARG A 401 5.04 -21.12 -15.39
C ARG A 401 6.30 -20.74 -14.60
N PHE A 402 6.72 -21.61 -13.67
CA PHE A 402 7.90 -21.39 -12.82
C PHE A 402 9.18 -21.13 -13.64
N ASP A 403 9.42 -21.93 -14.69
CA ASP A 403 10.60 -21.78 -15.56
C ASP A 403 10.62 -20.45 -16.33
N GLN A 404 9.45 -19.98 -16.81
CA GLN A 404 9.32 -18.70 -17.49
C GLN A 404 9.59 -17.53 -16.53
N LEU A 405 9.04 -17.63 -15.33
CA LEU A 405 9.16 -16.62 -14.30
C LEU A 405 10.63 -16.47 -13.86
N MET A 406 11.33 -17.59 -13.63
CA MET A 406 12.76 -17.57 -13.28
C MET A 406 13.63 -17.05 -14.43
N LYS A 407 13.28 -17.34 -15.69
CA LYS A 407 13.98 -16.75 -16.86
C LYS A 407 13.80 -15.24 -16.92
N ILE A 408 12.60 -14.70 -16.67
CA ILE A 408 12.33 -13.26 -16.64
C ILE A 408 13.18 -12.59 -15.55
N GLY A 409 13.15 -13.11 -14.32
CA GLY A 409 13.92 -12.56 -13.20
C GLY A 409 15.42 -12.50 -13.47
N TRP A 410 16.03 -13.65 -13.78
CA TRP A 410 17.49 -13.78 -13.88
C TRP A 410 18.07 -13.33 -15.23
N LYS A 411 17.40 -13.62 -16.36
CA LYS A 411 17.95 -13.34 -17.70
C LYS A 411 17.53 -11.99 -18.27
N VAL A 412 16.44 -11.39 -17.77
CA VAL A 412 15.92 -10.13 -18.29
C VAL A 412 16.02 -9.03 -17.25
N MET A 413 15.35 -9.18 -16.10
CA MET A 413 15.24 -8.09 -15.12
C MET A 413 16.57 -7.76 -14.46
N LEU A 414 17.33 -8.76 -14.03
CA LEU A 414 18.62 -8.55 -13.34
C LEU A 414 19.65 -7.87 -14.24
N PRO A 415 19.91 -8.28 -15.50
CA PRO A 415 20.85 -7.57 -16.36
C PRO A 415 20.39 -6.15 -16.70
N ILE A 416 19.08 -5.94 -16.94
CA ILE A 416 18.56 -4.60 -17.24
C ILE A 416 18.68 -3.70 -16.01
N SER A 417 18.37 -4.18 -14.79
CA SER A 417 18.51 -3.39 -13.57
C SER A 417 19.95 -3.01 -13.27
N LEU A 418 20.91 -3.91 -13.49
CA LEU A 418 22.35 -3.59 -13.41
C LEU A 418 22.75 -2.55 -14.45
N GLY A 419 22.30 -2.69 -15.69
CA GLY A 419 22.57 -1.72 -16.76
C GLY A 419 22.03 -0.33 -16.40
N VAL A 420 20.79 -0.25 -15.94
CA VAL A 420 20.17 1.01 -15.49
C VAL A 420 20.96 1.63 -14.34
N LEU A 421 21.36 0.83 -13.36
CA LEU A 421 22.15 1.30 -12.22
C LEU A 421 23.47 1.93 -12.67
N VAL A 422 24.26 1.22 -13.51
CA VAL A 422 25.54 1.68 -14.01
C VAL A 422 25.38 2.97 -14.85
N VAL A 423 24.41 2.99 -15.77
CA VAL A 423 24.14 4.18 -16.60
C VAL A 423 23.69 5.36 -15.74
N THR A 424 22.83 5.14 -14.75
CA THR A 424 22.40 6.19 -13.81
C THR A 424 23.58 6.74 -13.01
N ALA A 425 24.52 5.89 -12.57
CA ALA A 425 25.71 6.31 -11.89
C ALA A 425 26.65 7.17 -12.80
N ILE A 426 26.87 6.75 -14.05
CA ILE A 426 27.67 7.48 -15.04
C ILE A 426 27.03 8.85 -15.33
N VAL A 427 25.75 8.89 -15.63
CA VAL A 427 24.99 10.14 -15.87
C VAL A 427 25.11 11.05 -14.64
N GLY A 428 25.03 10.47 -13.45
CA GLY A 428 25.18 11.20 -12.20
C GLY A 428 26.55 11.88 -12.03
N VAL A 429 27.61 11.22 -12.44
CA VAL A 429 28.99 11.80 -12.42
C VAL A 429 29.16 12.91 -13.46
N ILE A 430 28.54 12.76 -14.64
CA ILE A 430 28.64 13.75 -15.72
C ILE A 430 27.84 15.02 -15.42
N VAL A 431 26.67 14.87 -14.75
CA VAL A 431 25.78 16.01 -14.44
C VAL A 431 26.21 16.78 -13.19
N LYS A 432 27.02 16.19 -12.31
CA LYS A 432 27.65 16.85 -11.16
C LYS A 432 28.78 17.73 -11.61
#